data_5a54f1fcd5fc006fe634be46c0963c17
#
_entry.id   5a54f1fcd5fc006fe634be46c0963c17
#
_cell.length_a   1.000
_cell.length_b   1.000
_cell.length_c   1.000
_cell.angle_alpha   90.00
_cell.angle_beta   90.00
_cell.angle_gamma   90.00
#
_symmetry.space_group_name_H-M   'P 1'
#
loop_
_entity.id
_entity.type
_entity.pdbx_description
1 polymer ?
#
loop_
_entity_poly.entity_id
_entity_poly.type
_entity_poly.pdbx_seq_one_letter_code
_entity_poly.pdbx_strand_id
1 'polypeptide(L)'
;MKKNLCLLLVCLLSAAAPLQAQDMQQAQKLIDQAQKYLYNNPKQASYYAAQASALFPEDEPSEVRAQAMILYCQAEQLLGNFDLSIKNLYDTQKYIHPTNKKQMAQLCSLMGRVYSKLGDYNKAIELNDKATSIFKSIGDSTSAAGCYN
;
A
#
# COMPACT_ATOMS: atom_id res chain seq x y z
N MET A 1 45.41 -4.47 -14.66
CA MET A 1 44.31 -5.16 -13.94
C MET A 1 43.23 -4.25 -13.34
N LYS A 2 43.50 -3.02 -12.87
CA LYS A 2 42.52 -2.10 -12.27
C LYS A 2 41.45 -1.52 -13.25
N LYS A 3 41.78 -1.36 -14.54
CA LYS A 3 40.87 -0.79 -15.56
C LYS A 3 39.71 -1.73 -15.94
N ASN A 4 39.92 -3.04 -15.89
CA ASN A 4 38.89 -4.02 -16.25
C ASN A 4 37.85 -4.23 -15.13
N LEU A 5 38.23 -3.98 -13.87
CA LEU A 5 37.34 -4.08 -12.72
C LEU A 5 36.30 -2.95 -12.70
N CYS A 6 36.70 -1.72 -13.10
CA CYS A 6 35.76 -0.60 -13.22
C CYS A 6 34.72 -0.80 -14.35
N LEU A 7 35.16 -1.38 -15.49
CA LEU A 7 34.23 -1.66 -16.59
C LEU A 7 33.19 -2.73 -16.22
N LEU A 8 33.58 -3.76 -15.47
CA LEU A 8 32.67 -4.80 -14.96
C LEU A 8 31.66 -4.24 -13.93
N LEU A 9 32.11 -3.34 -13.04
CA LEU A 9 31.21 -2.68 -12.08
C LEU A 9 30.20 -1.75 -12.76
N VAL A 10 30.60 -1.01 -13.79
CA VAL A 10 29.71 -0.14 -14.56
C VAL A 10 28.67 -0.96 -15.35
N CYS A 11 29.08 -2.11 -15.92
CA CYS A 11 28.15 -3.01 -16.61
C CYS A 11 27.14 -3.67 -15.67
N LEU A 12 27.50 -4.00 -14.43
CA LEU A 12 26.59 -4.56 -13.44
C LEU A 12 25.56 -3.52 -12.94
N LEU A 13 25.96 -2.26 -12.78
CA LEU A 13 25.07 -1.15 -12.42
C LEU A 13 24.08 -0.81 -13.55
N SER A 14 24.48 -0.93 -14.81
CA SER A 14 23.60 -0.66 -15.96
C SER A 14 22.57 -1.78 -16.23
N ALA A 15 22.83 -3.00 -15.74
CA ALA A 15 21.88 -4.12 -15.88
C ALA A 15 20.81 -4.13 -14.80
N ALA A 16 21.07 -3.59 -13.61
CA ALA A 16 20.09 -3.55 -12.50
C ALA A 16 18.99 -2.49 -12.71
N ALA A 17 19.31 -1.35 -13.30
CA ALA A 17 18.36 -0.27 -13.56
C ALA A 17 17.18 -0.68 -14.51
N PRO A 18 17.40 -1.36 -15.65
CA PRO A 18 16.31 -1.79 -16.51
C PRO A 18 15.41 -2.88 -15.85
N LEU A 19 15.95 -3.76 -15.01
CA LEU A 19 15.20 -4.78 -14.31
C LEU A 19 14.23 -4.13 -13.29
N GLN A 20 14.71 -3.18 -12.50
CA GLN A 20 13.88 -2.44 -11.54
C GLN A 20 12.76 -1.63 -12.22
N ALA A 21 13.02 -1.04 -13.40
CA ALA A 21 12.00 -0.33 -14.18
C ALA A 21 10.93 -1.29 -14.72
N GLN A 22 11.30 -2.52 -15.08
CA GLN A 22 10.37 -3.55 -15.52
C GLN A 22 9.45 -4.02 -14.38
N ASP A 23 10.01 -4.23 -13.19
CA ASP A 23 9.25 -4.62 -12.00
C ASP A 23 8.27 -3.52 -11.59
N MET A 24 8.66 -2.26 -11.65
CA MET A 24 7.79 -1.10 -11.40
C MET A 24 6.62 -1.06 -12.38
N GLN A 25 6.85 -1.26 -13.68
CA GLN A 25 5.80 -1.28 -14.69
C GLN A 25 4.85 -2.47 -14.49
N GLN A 26 5.37 -3.63 -14.13
CA GLN A 26 4.56 -4.81 -13.84
C GLN A 26 3.73 -4.61 -12.58
N ALA A 27 4.30 -4.06 -11.52
CA ALA A 27 3.58 -3.75 -10.29
C ALA A 27 2.43 -2.78 -10.54
N GLN A 28 2.64 -1.73 -11.34
CA GLN A 28 1.59 -0.78 -11.68
C GLN A 28 0.43 -1.46 -12.43
N LYS A 29 0.71 -2.33 -13.40
CA LYS A 29 -0.33 -3.10 -14.09
C LYS A 29 -1.15 -3.98 -13.14
N LEU A 30 -0.49 -4.63 -12.18
CA LEU A 30 -1.15 -5.45 -11.17
C LEU A 30 -1.99 -4.61 -10.20
N ILE A 31 -1.51 -3.43 -9.81
CA ILE A 31 -2.25 -2.46 -8.99
C ILE A 31 -3.51 -1.99 -9.74
N ASP A 32 -3.40 -1.66 -11.01
CA ASP A 32 -4.53 -1.24 -11.84
C ASP A 32 -5.58 -2.35 -11.94
N GLN A 33 -5.16 -3.62 -12.09
CA GLN A 33 -6.05 -4.76 -12.06
C GLN A 33 -6.71 -4.93 -10.68
N ALA A 34 -5.96 -4.80 -9.59
CA ALA A 34 -6.52 -4.87 -8.25
C ALA A 34 -7.58 -3.79 -8.01
N GLN A 35 -7.33 -2.55 -8.42
CA GLN A 35 -8.29 -1.45 -8.34
C GLN A 35 -9.56 -1.72 -9.15
N LYS A 36 -9.41 -2.23 -10.38
CA LYS A 36 -10.53 -2.58 -11.26
C LYS A 36 -11.46 -3.61 -10.65
N TYR A 37 -10.92 -4.59 -9.94
CA TYR A 37 -11.70 -5.68 -9.35
C TYR A 37 -12.13 -5.44 -7.91
N LEU A 38 -11.69 -4.37 -7.25
CA LEU A 38 -11.83 -4.17 -5.80
C LEU A 38 -13.26 -4.34 -5.30
N TYR A 39 -14.26 -3.77 -5.99
CA TYR A 39 -15.65 -3.79 -5.55
C TYR A 39 -16.50 -4.86 -6.22
N ASN A 40 -16.12 -5.37 -7.38
CA ASN A 40 -16.93 -6.36 -8.11
C ASN A 40 -16.38 -7.80 -7.95
N ASN A 41 -15.10 -7.96 -7.62
CA ASN A 41 -14.48 -9.25 -7.33
C ASN A 41 -13.31 -9.07 -6.35
N PRO A 42 -13.57 -8.83 -5.04
CA PRO A 42 -12.52 -8.57 -4.04
C PRO A 42 -11.48 -9.69 -3.94
N LYS A 43 -11.86 -10.94 -4.18
CA LYS A 43 -10.93 -12.08 -4.19
C LYS A 43 -9.86 -11.93 -5.28
N GLN A 44 -10.26 -11.50 -6.46
CA GLN A 44 -9.33 -11.26 -7.56
C GLN A 44 -8.50 -10.00 -7.32
N ALA A 45 -9.08 -8.97 -6.70
CA ALA A 45 -8.34 -7.78 -6.30
C ALA A 45 -7.25 -8.11 -5.27
N SER A 46 -7.57 -8.90 -4.24
CA SER A 46 -6.60 -9.40 -3.25
C SER A 46 -5.45 -10.15 -3.91
N TYR A 47 -5.75 -11.05 -4.86
CA TYR A 47 -4.74 -11.80 -5.60
C TYR A 47 -3.77 -10.89 -6.38
N TYR A 48 -4.28 -9.93 -7.15
CA TYR A 48 -3.43 -9.01 -7.92
C TYR A 48 -2.61 -8.09 -7.01
N ALA A 49 -3.21 -7.59 -5.93
CA ALA A 49 -2.52 -6.74 -4.98
C ALA A 49 -1.38 -7.48 -4.25
N ALA A 50 -1.60 -8.75 -3.87
CA ALA A 50 -0.55 -9.60 -3.29
C ALA A 50 0.61 -9.82 -4.28
N GLN A 51 0.30 -10.10 -5.55
CA GLN A 51 1.34 -10.24 -6.57
C GLN A 51 2.14 -8.96 -6.79
N ALA A 52 1.48 -7.79 -6.81
CA ALA A 52 2.17 -6.51 -6.95
C ALA A 52 3.12 -6.26 -5.77
N SER A 53 2.70 -6.54 -4.55
CA SER A 53 3.55 -6.35 -3.36
C SER A 53 4.77 -7.28 -3.33
N ALA A 54 4.63 -8.50 -3.87
CA ALA A 54 5.69 -9.51 -3.90
C ALA A 54 6.85 -9.19 -4.87
N LEU A 55 6.68 -8.21 -5.76
CA LEU A 55 7.74 -7.75 -6.67
C LEU A 55 8.82 -6.91 -5.94
N PHE A 56 8.58 -6.51 -4.70
CA PHE A 56 9.48 -5.65 -3.93
C PHE A 56 10.00 -6.35 -2.68
N PRO A 57 11.28 -6.09 -2.28
CA PRO A 57 11.85 -6.63 -1.05
C PRO A 57 11.02 -6.27 0.20
N GLU A 58 11.05 -7.14 1.22
CA GLU A 58 10.30 -6.94 2.47
C GLU A 58 10.96 -5.97 3.44
N ASP A 59 12.23 -5.73 3.28
CA ASP A 59 13.08 -4.95 4.18
C ASP A 59 13.31 -3.50 3.72
N GLU A 60 12.79 -3.13 2.53
CA GLU A 60 12.96 -1.78 1.99
C GLU A 60 11.62 -1.02 1.92
N PRO A 61 11.59 0.26 2.34
CA PRO A 61 10.44 1.13 2.12
C PRO A 61 10.16 1.27 0.61
N SER A 62 8.90 1.06 0.23
CA SER A 62 8.46 1.21 -1.16
C SER A 62 7.03 1.73 -1.22
N GLU A 63 6.85 2.91 -1.82
CA GLU A 63 5.52 3.50 -2.00
C GLU A 63 4.59 2.63 -2.84
N VAL A 64 5.14 1.93 -3.84
CA VAL A 64 4.38 1.03 -4.71
C VAL A 64 3.96 -0.21 -3.94
N ARG A 65 4.86 -0.79 -3.13
CA ARG A 65 4.53 -1.89 -2.24
C ARG A 65 3.46 -1.50 -1.22
N ALA A 66 3.61 -0.33 -0.57
CA ALA A 66 2.62 0.19 0.36
C ALA A 66 1.25 0.36 -0.30
N GLN A 67 1.18 0.88 -1.53
CA GLN A 67 -0.06 1.01 -2.29
C GLN A 67 -0.70 -0.36 -2.59
N ALA A 68 0.09 -1.33 -3.02
CA ALA A 68 -0.38 -2.69 -3.26
C ALA A 68 -0.94 -3.33 -1.97
N MET A 69 -0.23 -3.19 -0.85
CA MET A 69 -0.67 -3.71 0.44
C MET A 69 -1.93 -3.03 0.97
N ILE A 70 -2.09 -1.72 0.76
CA ILE A 70 -3.33 -0.99 1.07
C ILE A 70 -4.50 -1.58 0.29
N LEU A 71 -4.35 -1.82 -1.01
CA LEU A 71 -5.39 -2.45 -1.84
C LEU A 71 -5.69 -3.89 -1.41
N TYR A 72 -4.66 -4.66 -1.07
CA TYR A 72 -4.82 -5.99 -0.50
C TYR A 72 -5.68 -5.96 0.76
N CYS A 73 -5.35 -5.08 1.71
CA CYS A 73 -6.12 -4.94 2.95
C CYS A 73 -7.56 -4.47 2.72
N GLN A 74 -7.79 -3.59 1.73
CA GLN A 74 -9.15 -3.18 1.34
C GLN A 74 -9.95 -4.38 0.81
N ALA A 75 -9.35 -5.18 -0.06
CA ALA A 75 -10.00 -6.38 -0.60
C ALA A 75 -10.32 -7.39 0.51
N GLU A 76 -9.40 -7.62 1.45
CA GLU A 76 -9.62 -8.50 2.60
C GLU A 76 -10.75 -8.00 3.51
N GLN A 77 -10.90 -6.69 3.71
CA GLN A 77 -12.04 -6.11 4.43
C GLN A 77 -13.37 -6.38 3.74
N LEU A 78 -13.41 -6.26 2.40
CA LEU A 78 -14.61 -6.56 1.61
C LEU A 78 -14.96 -8.06 1.63
N LEU A 79 -13.99 -8.93 1.86
CA LEU A 79 -14.17 -10.38 2.08
C LEU A 79 -14.53 -10.74 3.52
N GLY A 80 -14.52 -9.77 4.45
CA GLY A 80 -14.79 -9.99 5.87
C GLY A 80 -13.59 -10.49 6.68
N ASN A 81 -12.39 -10.54 6.11
CA ASN A 81 -11.17 -11.01 6.75
C ASN A 81 -10.51 -9.90 7.59
N PHE A 82 -11.22 -9.39 8.61
CA PHE A 82 -10.80 -8.21 9.38
C PHE A 82 -9.50 -8.43 10.16
N ASP A 83 -9.31 -9.61 10.79
CA ASP A 83 -8.10 -9.93 11.55
C ASP A 83 -6.86 -9.97 10.65
N LEU A 84 -6.99 -10.55 9.44
CA LEU A 84 -5.93 -10.56 8.46
C LEU A 84 -5.62 -9.15 7.96
N SER A 85 -6.67 -8.36 7.69
CA SER A 85 -6.52 -6.98 7.24
C SER A 85 -5.80 -6.12 8.28
N ILE A 86 -6.20 -6.15 9.56
CA ILE A 86 -5.58 -5.30 10.59
C ILE A 86 -4.10 -5.65 10.80
N LYS A 87 -3.75 -6.94 10.82
CA LYS A 87 -2.36 -7.39 10.89
C LYS A 87 -1.53 -6.82 9.74
N ASN A 88 -2.00 -6.98 8.51
CA ASN A 88 -1.28 -6.49 7.33
C ASN A 88 -1.23 -4.96 7.25
N LEU A 89 -2.22 -4.22 7.78
CA LEU A 89 -2.18 -2.76 7.87
C LEU A 89 -1.07 -2.28 8.81
N TYR A 90 -0.87 -2.93 9.96
CA TYR A 90 0.27 -2.64 10.83
C TYR A 90 1.61 -2.91 10.14
N ASP A 91 1.73 -4.03 9.42
CA ASP A 91 2.94 -4.35 8.67
C ASP A 91 3.17 -3.36 7.51
N THR A 92 2.11 -2.88 6.87
CA THR A 92 2.20 -1.92 5.77
C THR A 92 2.78 -0.58 6.18
N GLN A 93 2.59 -0.17 7.43
CA GLN A 93 3.08 1.10 7.95
C GLN A 93 4.59 1.29 7.73
N LYS A 94 5.39 0.22 7.82
CA LYS A 94 6.85 0.26 7.63
C LYS A 94 7.28 0.59 6.20
N TYR A 95 6.41 0.37 5.21
CA TYR A 95 6.70 0.63 3.79
C TYR A 95 6.30 2.05 3.37
N ILE A 96 5.50 2.75 4.18
CA ILE A 96 5.04 4.10 3.86
C ILE A 96 6.14 5.10 4.20
N HIS A 97 6.57 5.86 3.19
CA HIS A 97 7.52 6.94 3.45
C HIS A 97 6.89 7.99 4.36
N PRO A 98 7.61 8.52 5.38
CA PRO A 98 7.06 9.48 6.36
C PRO A 98 6.44 10.73 5.75
N THR A 99 6.88 11.16 4.56
CA THR A 99 6.34 12.31 3.83
C THR A 99 5.09 11.98 3.00
N ASN A 100 4.78 10.68 2.78
CA ASN A 100 3.61 10.27 2.01
C ASN A 100 2.34 10.33 2.86
N LYS A 101 1.88 11.55 3.12
CA LYS A 101 0.70 11.83 3.93
C LYS A 101 -0.55 11.12 3.41
N LYS A 102 -0.70 11.02 2.08
CA LYS A 102 -1.88 10.38 1.47
C LYS A 102 -1.97 8.90 1.85
N GLN A 103 -0.90 8.13 1.68
CA GLN A 103 -0.88 6.72 2.07
C GLN A 103 -1.06 6.53 3.57
N MET A 104 -0.46 7.40 4.40
CA MET A 104 -0.64 7.36 5.86
C MET A 104 -2.11 7.59 6.25
N ALA A 105 -2.80 8.55 5.62
CA ALA A 105 -4.21 8.81 5.87
C ALA A 105 -5.09 7.62 5.43
N GLN A 106 -4.81 7.04 4.26
CA GLN A 106 -5.50 5.84 3.79
C GLN A 106 -5.34 4.68 4.76
N LEU A 107 -4.12 4.44 5.25
CA LEU A 107 -3.84 3.41 6.25
C LEU A 107 -4.67 3.63 7.52
N CYS A 108 -4.65 4.83 8.09
CA CYS A 108 -5.44 5.17 9.29
C CYS A 108 -6.95 4.95 9.08
N SER A 109 -7.49 5.40 7.93
CA SER A 109 -8.90 5.21 7.61
C SER A 109 -9.30 3.73 7.50
N LEU A 110 -8.45 2.91 6.87
CA LEU A 110 -8.68 1.47 6.78
C LEU A 110 -8.62 0.77 8.14
N MET A 111 -7.65 1.14 8.97
CA MET A 111 -7.56 0.63 10.36
C MET A 111 -8.79 1.05 11.17
N GLY A 112 -9.23 2.30 11.08
CA GLY A 112 -10.45 2.80 11.73
C GLY A 112 -11.68 1.99 11.36
N ARG A 113 -11.84 1.67 10.07
CA ARG A 113 -12.92 0.81 9.57
C ARG A 113 -12.88 -0.60 10.17
N VAL A 114 -11.71 -1.22 10.24
CA VAL A 114 -11.56 -2.54 10.86
C VAL A 114 -11.93 -2.49 12.34
N TYR A 115 -11.41 -1.52 13.11
CA TYR A 115 -11.73 -1.39 14.53
C TYR A 115 -13.21 -1.16 14.76
N SER A 116 -13.89 -0.38 13.91
CA SER A 116 -15.34 -0.22 13.94
C SER A 116 -16.08 -1.55 13.77
N LYS A 117 -15.61 -2.42 12.84
CA LYS A 117 -16.20 -3.76 12.62
C LYS A 117 -15.91 -4.72 13.76
N LEU A 118 -14.80 -4.56 14.45
CA LEU A 118 -14.43 -5.34 15.63
C LEU A 118 -15.07 -4.82 16.94
N GLY A 119 -15.80 -3.69 16.89
CA GLY A 119 -16.50 -3.10 18.05
C GLY A 119 -15.67 -2.17 18.92
N ASP A 120 -14.40 -1.93 18.57
CA ASP A 120 -13.55 -0.93 19.25
C ASP A 120 -13.80 0.46 18.64
N TYR A 121 -14.94 1.04 19.01
CA TYR A 121 -15.34 2.34 18.47
C TYR A 121 -14.45 3.50 18.89
N ASN A 122 -13.85 3.44 20.07
CA ASN A 122 -12.93 4.49 20.53
C ASN A 122 -11.69 4.56 19.64
N LYS A 123 -11.11 3.39 19.33
CA LYS A 123 -9.96 3.29 18.44
C LYS A 123 -10.32 3.65 17.00
N ALA A 124 -11.50 3.27 16.56
CA ALA A 124 -12.03 3.63 15.24
C ALA A 124 -12.15 5.15 15.07
N ILE A 125 -12.71 5.86 16.06
CA ILE A 125 -12.84 7.32 16.04
C ILE A 125 -11.45 7.98 16.02
N GLU A 126 -10.54 7.59 16.90
CA GLU A 126 -9.17 8.13 16.94
C GLU A 126 -8.48 8.05 15.58
N LEU A 127 -8.59 6.89 14.92
CA LEU A 127 -7.94 6.65 13.63
C LEU A 127 -8.63 7.41 12.47
N ASN A 128 -9.96 7.49 12.48
CA ASN A 128 -10.70 8.26 11.48
C ASN A 128 -10.49 9.76 11.63
N ASP A 129 -10.39 10.29 12.85
CA ASP A 129 -10.03 11.70 13.11
C ASP A 129 -8.63 12.00 12.58
N LYS A 130 -7.66 11.12 12.84
CA LYS A 130 -6.30 11.23 12.33
C LYS A 130 -6.28 11.23 10.79
N ALA A 131 -6.97 10.29 10.16
CA ALA A 131 -7.06 10.22 8.70
C ALA A 131 -7.68 11.48 8.12
N THR A 132 -8.81 11.93 8.67
CA THR A 132 -9.53 13.14 8.26
C THR A 132 -8.66 14.38 8.36
N SER A 133 -7.93 14.55 9.46
CA SER A 133 -6.99 15.66 9.66
C SER A 133 -5.89 15.66 8.60
N ILE A 134 -5.31 14.49 8.30
CA ILE A 134 -4.26 14.38 7.28
C ILE A 134 -4.82 14.67 5.89
N PHE A 135 -5.97 14.10 5.49
CA PHE A 135 -6.60 14.37 4.19
C PHE A 135 -6.92 15.86 4.02
N LYS A 136 -7.46 16.51 5.03
CA LYS A 136 -7.69 17.97 5.02
C LYS A 136 -6.39 18.75 4.83
N SER A 137 -5.30 18.33 5.48
CA SER A 137 -4.00 19.00 5.40
C SER A 137 -3.37 18.95 4.00
N ILE A 138 -3.77 17.97 3.16
CA ILE A 138 -3.31 17.82 1.77
C ILE A 138 -4.36 18.25 0.74
N GLY A 139 -5.48 18.85 1.19
CA GLY A 139 -6.55 19.37 0.32
C GLY A 139 -7.50 18.28 -0.23
N ASP A 140 -7.43 17.04 0.25
CA ASP A 140 -8.30 15.95 -0.18
C ASP A 140 -9.59 15.88 0.66
N SER A 141 -10.49 16.82 0.42
CA SER A 141 -11.76 16.92 1.15
C SER A 141 -12.70 15.73 0.88
N THR A 142 -12.62 15.12 -0.29
CA THR A 142 -13.44 13.95 -0.66
C THR A 142 -13.06 12.74 0.21
N SER A 143 -11.78 12.42 0.30
CA SER A 143 -11.31 11.33 1.15
C SER A 143 -11.55 11.63 2.64
N ALA A 144 -11.41 12.89 3.07
CA ALA A 144 -11.70 13.31 4.43
C ALA A 144 -13.17 13.03 4.82
N ALA A 145 -14.12 13.33 3.92
CA ALA A 145 -15.53 13.05 4.14
C ALA A 145 -15.85 11.54 4.18
N GLY A 146 -15.07 10.72 3.47
CA GLY A 146 -15.23 9.26 3.42
C GLY A 146 -14.73 8.49 4.65
N CYS A 147 -14.01 9.14 5.59
CA CYS A 147 -13.43 8.44 6.74
C CYS A 147 -14.46 7.89 7.73
N TYR A 148 -15.69 8.41 7.74
CA TYR A 148 -16.76 8.00 8.67
C TYR A 148 -17.90 7.22 8.01
N ASN A 149 -17.79 6.86 6.73
CA ASN A 149 -18.82 6.12 5.98
C ASN A 149 -18.63 4.60 6.00
#